data_f6faf7cb4f64469a9c4c2f5ac8602cd1
#
_entry.id   f6faf7cb4f64469a9c4c2f5ac8602cd1
#
_cell.length_a   1.000
_cell.length_b   1.000
_cell.length_c   1.000
_cell.angle_alpha   90.00
_cell.angle_beta   90.00
_cell.angle_gamma   90.00
#
_symmetry.space_group_name_H-M   'P 1'
#
loop_
_entity.id
_entity.type
_entity.pdbx_description
1 polymer ?
#
loop_
_entity_poly.entity_id
_entity_poly.type
_entity_poly.pdbx_seq_one_letter_code
_entity_poly.pdbx_strand_id
1 'polypeptide(L)'
;MTTLLDAQTAGTAPWTEKIKDRPLVAIYLDKYPCTPGHRLYVPKDDNPNWIVQAMEQALADGNHMVAQGECDGFNIGFNSGTSAGQTVMYPHIHLIPRRDGDVEDPVGGVRNTIPGKGNYKK
;
A
#
# COMPACT_ATOMS: atom_id res chain seq x y z
N MET A 1 17.46 11.28 -8.83
CA MET A 1 16.26 10.57 -8.40
C MET A 1 15.79 9.63 -9.49
N THR A 2 15.15 8.55 -9.13
CA THR A 2 14.74 7.50 -10.06
C THR A 2 13.26 7.63 -10.39
N THR A 3 12.91 7.53 -11.67
CA THR A 3 11.52 7.46 -12.09
C THR A 3 11.03 6.00 -12.05
N LEU A 4 9.71 5.82 -11.99
CA LEU A 4 9.11 4.49 -12.09
C LEU A 4 9.51 3.81 -13.41
N LEU A 5 9.52 4.55 -14.53
CA LEU A 5 9.92 4.01 -15.81
C LEU A 5 11.37 3.49 -15.80
N ASP A 6 12.28 4.25 -15.21
CA ASP A 6 13.69 3.83 -15.06
C ASP A 6 13.79 2.56 -14.20
N ALA A 7 13.05 2.48 -13.10
CA ALA A 7 13.04 1.32 -12.23
C ALA A 7 12.44 0.10 -12.92
N GLN A 8 11.40 0.27 -13.72
CA GLN A 8 10.81 -0.81 -14.52
C GLN A 8 11.80 -1.31 -15.57
N THR A 9 12.48 -0.42 -16.25
CA THR A 9 13.50 -0.74 -17.26
C THR A 9 14.67 -1.50 -16.63
N ALA A 10 15.06 -1.11 -15.42
CA ALA A 10 16.13 -1.77 -14.67
C ALA A 10 15.70 -3.10 -14.01
N GLY A 11 14.40 -3.43 -14.03
CA GLY A 11 13.87 -4.64 -13.41
C GLY A 11 13.70 -4.53 -11.89
N THR A 12 13.75 -3.34 -11.32
CA THR A 12 13.65 -3.11 -9.87
C THR A 12 12.25 -2.68 -9.41
N ALA A 13 11.31 -2.52 -10.33
CA ALA A 13 9.90 -2.27 -10.06
C ALA A 13 9.06 -3.32 -10.80
N PRO A 14 8.80 -4.48 -10.16
CA PRO A 14 8.32 -5.68 -10.84
C PRO A 14 6.80 -5.73 -11.06
N TRP A 15 6.07 -4.68 -10.71
CA TRP A 15 4.61 -4.67 -10.78
C TRP A 15 4.14 -4.62 -12.24
N THR A 16 3.14 -5.44 -12.57
CA THR A 16 2.65 -5.61 -13.94
C THR A 16 1.15 -5.40 -14.10
N GLU A 17 0.36 -5.65 -13.05
CA GLU A 17 -1.10 -5.50 -13.13
C GLU A 17 -1.56 -4.10 -12.77
N LYS A 18 -1.33 -3.16 -13.68
CA LYS A 18 -1.77 -1.77 -13.52
C LYS A 18 -3.28 -1.69 -13.68
N ILE A 19 -3.97 -1.21 -12.64
CA ILE A 19 -5.42 -1.04 -12.66
C ILE A 19 -5.83 0.40 -12.91
N LYS A 20 -4.93 1.36 -12.67
CA LYS A 20 -5.18 2.77 -12.95
C LYS A 20 -3.88 3.51 -13.16
N ASP A 21 -3.89 4.43 -14.11
CA ASP A 21 -2.75 5.30 -14.40
C ASP A 21 -3.17 6.75 -14.19
N ARG A 22 -2.56 7.39 -13.20
CA ARG A 22 -2.81 8.80 -12.88
C ARG A 22 -1.56 9.63 -13.19
N PRO A 23 -1.67 10.97 -13.24
CA PRO A 23 -0.51 11.80 -13.63
C PRO A 23 0.74 11.57 -12.80
N LEU A 24 0.61 11.44 -11.46
CA LEU A 24 1.76 11.30 -10.56
C LEU A 24 1.94 9.90 -9.99
N VAL A 25 0.93 9.05 -10.11
CA VAL A 25 0.87 7.76 -9.40
C VAL A 25 0.27 6.69 -10.31
N ALA A 26 0.93 5.57 -10.41
CA ALA A 26 0.38 4.37 -11.04
C ALA A 26 -0.11 3.40 -9.95
N ILE A 27 -1.27 2.80 -10.15
CA ILE A 27 -1.89 1.90 -9.18
C ILE A 27 -1.87 0.49 -9.75
N TYR A 28 -1.30 -0.44 -8.97
CA TYR A 28 -1.16 -1.85 -9.34
C TYR A 28 -1.88 -2.73 -8.33
N LEU A 29 -2.43 -3.86 -8.78
CA LEU A 29 -2.81 -4.91 -7.85
C LEU A 29 -1.55 -5.55 -7.28
N ASP A 30 -1.56 -5.83 -5.97
CA ASP A 30 -0.50 -6.61 -5.37
C ASP A 30 -0.58 -8.05 -5.92
N LYS A 31 0.56 -8.58 -6.36
CA LYS A 31 0.63 -9.93 -6.91
C LYS A 31 0.38 -11.01 -5.86
N TYR A 32 0.66 -10.69 -4.60
CA TYR A 32 0.46 -11.58 -3.46
C TYR A 32 -0.46 -10.89 -2.44
N PRO A 33 -1.73 -10.65 -2.80
CA PRO A 33 -2.61 -9.84 -1.97
C PRO A 33 -2.88 -10.52 -0.62
N CYS A 34 -2.77 -9.75 0.47
CA CYS A 34 -3.12 -10.27 1.79
C CYS A 34 -4.63 -10.19 2.06
N THR A 35 -5.35 -9.35 1.30
CA THR A 35 -6.83 -9.31 1.28
C THR A 35 -7.30 -9.03 -0.14
N PRO A 36 -8.56 -9.38 -0.49
CA PRO A 36 -9.10 -9.00 -1.79
C PRO A 36 -9.04 -7.48 -2.01
N GLY A 37 -8.48 -7.08 -3.14
CA GLY A 37 -8.36 -5.67 -3.51
C GLY A 37 -7.11 -4.97 -2.99
N HIS A 38 -6.22 -5.68 -2.31
CA HIS A 38 -4.91 -5.15 -1.88
C HIS A 38 -4.18 -4.57 -3.09
N ARG A 39 -3.85 -3.29 -3.04
CA ARG A 39 -3.25 -2.57 -4.16
C ARG A 39 -2.10 -1.69 -3.72
N LEU A 40 -1.27 -1.35 -4.69
CA LEU A 40 -0.06 -0.56 -4.49
C LEU A 40 -0.19 0.76 -5.22
N TYR A 41 0.08 1.84 -4.52
CA TYR A 41 0.16 3.19 -5.07
C TYR A 41 1.63 3.50 -5.28
N VAL A 42 2.03 3.57 -6.54
CA VAL A 42 3.44 3.67 -6.92
C VAL A 42 3.68 5.06 -7.52
N PRO A 43 4.44 5.91 -6.83
CA PRO A 43 4.74 7.25 -7.37
C PRO A 43 5.59 7.10 -8.63
N LYS A 44 5.33 7.95 -9.63
CA LYS A 44 6.08 7.90 -10.90
C LYS A 44 7.49 8.47 -10.81
N ASP A 45 7.81 9.09 -9.66
CA ASP A 45 9.15 9.53 -9.30
C ASP A 45 9.36 9.22 -7.82
N ASP A 46 10.58 8.93 -7.39
CA ASP A 46 10.88 8.56 -6.00
C ASP A 46 11.11 9.78 -5.08
N ASN A 47 10.82 10.98 -5.57
CA ASN A 47 10.85 12.20 -4.77
C ASN A 47 9.87 12.08 -3.59
N PRO A 48 10.26 12.49 -2.37
CA PRO A 48 9.38 12.42 -1.19
C PRO A 48 8.01 13.09 -1.38
N ASN A 49 7.92 14.19 -2.11
CA ASN A 49 6.65 14.86 -2.37
C ASN A 49 5.70 13.97 -3.22
N TRP A 50 6.25 13.18 -4.12
CA TRP A 50 5.47 12.25 -4.94
C TRP A 50 5.03 11.03 -4.14
N ILE A 51 5.86 10.59 -3.18
CA ILE A 51 5.49 9.53 -2.24
C ILE A 51 4.30 9.97 -1.38
N VAL A 52 4.32 11.21 -0.89
CA VAL A 52 3.19 11.79 -0.14
C VAL A 52 1.93 11.86 -0.99
N GLN A 53 2.04 12.19 -2.28
CA GLN A 53 0.91 12.16 -3.20
C GLN A 53 0.32 10.76 -3.33
N ALA A 54 1.16 9.73 -3.37
CA ALA A 54 0.69 8.35 -3.40
C ALA A 54 -0.10 7.99 -2.12
N MET A 55 0.37 8.42 -0.96
CA MET A 55 -0.33 8.25 0.32
C MET A 55 -1.69 8.94 0.32
N GLU A 56 -1.73 10.18 -0.16
CA GLU A 56 -2.96 10.97 -0.22
C GLU A 56 -4.00 10.31 -1.11
N GLN A 57 -3.59 9.81 -2.26
CA GLN A 57 -4.49 9.14 -3.19
C GLN A 57 -4.98 7.80 -2.61
N ALA A 58 -4.13 7.06 -1.93
CA ALA A 58 -4.53 5.83 -1.24
C ALA A 58 -5.60 6.13 -0.17
N LEU A 59 -5.43 7.21 0.59
CA LEU A 59 -6.41 7.62 1.60
C LEU A 59 -7.75 7.96 0.96
N ALA A 60 -7.75 8.75 -0.11
CA ALA A 60 -8.98 9.14 -0.81
C ALA A 60 -9.70 7.91 -1.39
N ASP A 61 -8.94 7.00 -2.02
CA ASP A 61 -9.52 5.79 -2.60
C ASP A 61 -10.04 4.83 -1.53
N GLY A 62 -9.32 4.69 -0.42
CA GLY A 62 -9.77 3.87 0.70
C GLY A 62 -11.10 4.38 1.27
N ASN A 63 -11.22 5.68 1.48
CA ASN A 63 -12.47 6.30 1.93
C ASN A 63 -13.60 6.06 0.94
N HIS A 64 -13.32 6.16 -0.35
CA HIS A 64 -14.31 5.90 -1.40
C HIS A 64 -14.77 4.45 -1.39
N MET A 65 -13.85 3.51 -1.24
CA MET A 65 -14.16 2.07 -1.17
C MET A 65 -15.10 1.78 0.01
N VAL A 66 -14.84 2.36 1.18
CA VAL A 66 -15.72 2.21 2.34
C VAL A 66 -17.10 2.80 2.05
N ALA A 67 -17.16 4.01 1.48
CA ALA A 67 -18.42 4.67 1.15
C ALA A 67 -19.26 3.86 0.15
N GLN A 68 -18.61 3.12 -0.75
CA GLN A 68 -19.30 2.27 -1.74
C GLN A 68 -19.63 0.86 -1.21
N GLY A 69 -19.28 0.56 0.03
CA GLY A 69 -19.54 -0.76 0.61
C GLY A 69 -18.61 -1.85 0.10
N GLU A 70 -17.49 -1.51 -0.52
CA GLU A 70 -16.52 -2.49 -1.03
C GLU A 70 -15.68 -3.10 0.08
N CYS A 71 -15.51 -2.38 1.18
CA CYS A 71 -14.83 -2.84 2.39
C CYS A 71 -15.37 -2.08 3.59
N ASP A 72 -15.00 -2.52 4.80
CA ASP A 72 -15.48 -1.92 6.05
C ASP A 72 -14.48 -0.91 6.62
N GLY A 73 -13.23 -1.04 6.25
CA GLY A 73 -12.14 -0.17 6.66
C GLY A 73 -10.91 -0.45 5.79
N PHE A 74 -9.80 0.18 6.12
CA PHE A 74 -8.55 -0.08 5.37
C PHE A 74 -7.34 0.29 6.21
N ASN A 75 -6.21 -0.31 5.87
CA ASN A 75 -4.90 0.12 6.34
C ASN A 75 -4.11 0.67 5.17
N ILE A 76 -3.29 1.68 5.45
CA ILE A 76 -2.29 2.22 4.52
C ILE A 76 -0.93 1.97 5.15
N GLY A 77 0.01 1.44 4.38
CA GLY A 77 1.34 1.15 4.86
C GLY A 77 2.44 1.51 3.89
N PHE A 78 3.57 1.91 4.43
CA PHE A 78 4.78 2.21 3.68
C PHE A 78 5.96 1.56 4.39
N ASN A 79 6.68 0.71 3.67
CA ASN A 79 7.88 0.06 4.21
C ASN A 79 9.11 0.82 3.73
N SER A 80 9.91 1.31 4.66
CA SER A 80 11.17 1.98 4.37
C SER A 80 12.31 1.26 5.08
N GLY A 81 13.19 0.66 4.30
CA GLY A 81 14.33 -0.10 4.80
C GLY A 81 14.05 -1.59 5.02
N THR A 82 15.08 -2.39 4.95
CA THR A 82 14.97 -3.85 5.09
C THR A 82 14.48 -4.28 6.47
N SER A 83 14.84 -3.53 7.52
CA SER A 83 14.34 -3.78 8.89
C SER A 83 12.84 -3.61 9.02
N ALA A 84 12.23 -2.81 8.12
CA ALA A 84 10.79 -2.63 8.05
C ALA A 84 10.11 -3.61 7.09
N GLY A 85 10.86 -4.56 6.54
CA GLY A 85 10.32 -5.57 5.63
C GLY A 85 10.31 -5.17 4.17
N GLN A 86 10.99 -4.08 3.79
CA GLN A 86 11.05 -3.66 2.39
C GLN A 86 11.90 -4.64 1.59
N THR A 87 11.32 -5.22 0.53
CA THR A 87 12.02 -6.14 -0.37
C THR A 87 12.19 -5.56 -1.78
N VAL A 88 11.25 -4.73 -2.23
CA VAL A 88 11.34 -3.95 -3.46
C VAL A 88 11.69 -2.52 -3.07
N MET A 89 12.85 -2.04 -3.51
CA MET A 89 13.39 -0.77 -3.01
C MET A 89 12.73 0.46 -3.63
N TYR A 90 12.12 0.34 -4.82
CA TYR A 90 11.35 1.45 -5.36
C TYR A 90 10.13 1.71 -4.44
N PRO A 91 9.87 2.97 -4.04
CA PRO A 91 8.83 3.26 -3.05
C PRO A 91 7.44 2.90 -3.56
N HIS A 92 6.64 2.34 -2.66
CA HIS A 92 5.25 1.99 -2.96
C HIS A 92 4.44 1.99 -1.67
N ILE A 93 3.19 2.42 -1.79
CA ILE A 93 2.24 2.53 -0.68
C ILE A 93 1.22 1.42 -0.81
N HIS A 94 1.04 0.65 0.25
CA HIS A 94 0.01 -0.38 0.32
C HIS A 94 -1.32 0.23 0.73
N LEU A 95 -2.39 -0.08 0.00
CA LEU A 95 -3.76 0.09 0.46
C LEU A 95 -4.35 -1.30 0.65
N ILE A 96 -4.68 -1.61 1.90
CA ILE A 96 -5.16 -2.93 2.30
C ILE A 96 -6.61 -2.80 2.76
N PRO A 97 -7.58 -3.19 1.89
CA PRO A 97 -8.98 -3.19 2.30
C PRO A 97 -9.23 -4.19 3.43
N ARG A 98 -9.98 -3.75 4.43
CA ARG A 98 -10.28 -4.56 5.60
C ARG A 98 -11.79 -4.83 5.68
N ARG A 99 -12.13 -6.02 6.14
CA ARG A 99 -13.53 -6.42 6.30
C ARG A 99 -13.72 -7.01 7.69
N ASP A 100 -14.89 -6.78 8.27
CA ASP A 100 -15.20 -7.32 9.58
C ASP A 100 -14.98 -8.84 9.58
N GLY A 101 -14.24 -9.33 10.55
CA GLY A 101 -13.95 -10.76 10.68
C GLY A 101 -12.83 -11.29 9.78
N ASP A 102 -12.12 -10.43 9.03
CA ASP A 102 -11.01 -10.87 8.17
C ASP A 102 -9.81 -11.38 8.96
N VAL A 103 -9.67 -10.94 10.20
CA VAL A 103 -8.73 -11.50 11.19
C VAL A 103 -9.46 -11.66 12.51
N GLU A 104 -8.94 -12.49 13.41
CA GLU A 104 -9.55 -12.75 14.71
C GLU A 104 -9.52 -11.52 15.61
N ASP A 105 -8.37 -10.85 15.68
CA ASP A 105 -8.17 -9.67 16.53
C ASP A 105 -7.49 -8.55 15.74
N PRO A 106 -8.26 -7.56 15.22
CA PRO A 106 -7.69 -6.45 14.46
C PRO A 106 -7.16 -5.30 15.33
N VAL A 107 -7.35 -5.36 16.64
CA VAL A 107 -7.00 -4.23 17.53
C VAL A 107 -5.51 -3.92 17.43
N GLY A 108 -5.19 -2.64 17.36
CA GLY A 108 -3.84 -2.12 17.16
C GLY A 108 -3.52 -1.83 15.70
N GLY A 109 -4.19 -2.46 14.73
CA GLY A 109 -4.00 -2.20 13.31
C GLY A 109 -2.53 -2.28 12.88
N VAL A 110 -1.95 -1.15 12.47
CA VAL A 110 -0.54 -1.09 12.01
C VAL A 110 0.48 -1.54 13.06
N ARG A 111 0.11 -1.55 14.34
CA ARG A 111 0.99 -2.07 15.41
C ARG A 111 1.27 -3.56 15.27
N ASN A 112 0.45 -4.28 14.51
CA ASN A 112 0.63 -5.70 14.26
C ASN A 112 1.85 -6.00 13.35
N THR A 113 2.56 -4.96 12.90
CA THR A 113 3.87 -5.12 12.26
C THR A 113 4.90 -5.72 13.21
N ILE A 114 4.72 -5.55 14.52
CA ILE A 114 5.52 -6.25 15.53
C ILE A 114 4.64 -7.37 16.09
N PRO A 115 4.94 -8.64 15.76
CA PRO A 115 4.09 -9.75 16.16
C PRO A 115 3.85 -9.79 17.68
N GLY A 116 2.60 -9.96 18.07
CA GLY A 116 2.19 -10.03 19.47
C GLY A 116 2.12 -8.70 20.20
N LYS A 117 2.42 -7.58 19.53
CA LYS A 117 2.42 -6.23 20.14
C LYS A 117 1.29 -5.34 19.63
N GLY A 118 0.40 -5.87 18.81
CA GLY A 118 -0.68 -5.11 18.23
C GLY A 118 -1.70 -4.64 19.26
N ASN A 119 -2.37 -5.57 19.91
CA ASN A 119 -3.45 -5.23 20.84
C ASN A 119 -2.89 -4.68 22.16
N TYR A 120 -2.89 -3.34 22.28
CA TYR A 120 -2.40 -2.61 23.45
C TYR A 120 -3.40 -2.58 24.61
N LYS A 121 -4.62 -3.11 24.39
CA LYS A 121 -5.68 -3.17 25.39
C LYS A 121 -5.66 -4.46 26.20
N LYS A 122 -4.80 -5.37 25.82
CA LYS A 122 -4.61 -6.63 26.55
C LYS A 122 -3.59 -6.49 27.65
#